data_f5f711f128d257e15ec3a5572e4be1e0
#
_entry.id   f5f711f128d257e15ec3a5572e4be1e0
#
_cell.length_a   1.000
_cell.length_b   1.000
_cell.length_c   1.000
_cell.angle_alpha   90.00
_cell.angle_beta   90.00
_cell.angle_gamma   90.00
#
_symmetry.space_group_name_H-M   'P 1'
#
loop_
_entity.id
_entity.type
_entity.pdbx_description
1 polymer ?
#
loop_
_entity_poly.entity_id
_entity_poly.type
_entity_poly.pdbx_seq_one_letter_code
_entity_poly.pdbx_strand_id
1 'polypeptide(L)'
;METSFKQTTSNKVERYRLFLPQFELLISDEKEEISVLANTAAALREAFGFFWVGFYLVKDGQLILGPFQGSTACYRIHKGKGVCGTSWSEARTLIVPNVEQFPGHIACSSLSRSEIVVPILANGQVKGVLDIDSNLS
;
A
#
# COMPACT_ATOMS: atom_id res chain seq x y z
N MET A 1 -6.62 22.90 -5.78
CA MET A 1 -7.12 22.24 -6.99
C MET A 1 -7.74 20.91 -6.63
N GLU A 2 -8.97 20.72 -7.01
CA GLU A 2 -9.63 19.44 -6.78
C GLU A 2 -9.39 18.51 -7.97
N THR A 3 -9.00 17.28 -7.66
CA THR A 3 -8.79 16.25 -8.67
C THR A 3 -9.52 14.98 -8.22
N SER A 4 -10.40 14.48 -9.09
CA SER A 4 -11.10 13.23 -8.79
C SER A 4 -10.34 12.06 -9.39
N PHE A 5 -10.08 11.05 -8.58
CA PHE A 5 -9.46 9.79 -9.02
C PHE A 5 -10.50 8.70 -9.25
N LYS A 6 -11.78 9.02 -9.09
CA LYS A 6 -12.84 8.07 -9.32
C LYS A 6 -12.85 7.62 -10.77
N GLN A 7 -12.82 6.31 -10.99
CA GLN A 7 -12.77 5.74 -12.34
C GLN A 7 -14.16 5.41 -12.84
N THR A 8 -14.40 5.69 -14.11
CA THR A 8 -15.69 5.43 -14.76
C THR A 8 -15.70 4.15 -15.59
N THR A 9 -14.51 3.58 -15.85
CA THR A 9 -14.39 2.35 -16.61
C THR A 9 -14.24 1.14 -15.69
N SER A 10 -14.80 0.00 -16.11
CA SER A 10 -14.63 -1.26 -15.39
C SER A 10 -13.42 -2.05 -15.87
N ASN A 11 -12.78 -1.64 -16.97
CA ASN A 11 -11.59 -2.31 -17.50
C ASN A 11 -10.37 -2.02 -16.62
N LYS A 12 -9.78 -3.08 -16.03
CA LYS A 12 -8.70 -2.96 -15.07
C LYS A 12 -7.45 -2.32 -15.66
N VAL A 13 -7.05 -2.74 -16.86
CA VAL A 13 -5.87 -2.17 -17.53
C VAL A 13 -6.07 -0.70 -17.83
N GLU A 14 -7.26 -0.34 -18.30
CA GLU A 14 -7.59 1.05 -18.59
C GLU A 14 -7.62 1.91 -17.34
N ARG A 15 -8.09 1.37 -16.22
CA ARG A 15 -8.08 2.08 -14.94
C ARG A 15 -6.66 2.46 -14.54
N TYR A 16 -5.70 1.55 -14.65
CA TYR A 16 -4.30 1.84 -14.36
C TYR A 16 -3.73 2.86 -15.33
N ARG A 17 -4.03 2.73 -16.61
CA ARG A 17 -3.54 3.63 -17.64
C ARG A 17 -4.02 5.06 -17.41
N LEU A 18 -5.26 5.24 -16.99
CA LEU A 18 -5.83 6.55 -16.70
C LEU A 18 -5.33 7.12 -15.37
N PHE A 19 -5.08 6.25 -14.41
CA PHE A 19 -4.64 6.65 -13.08
C PHE A 19 -3.23 7.26 -13.07
N LEU A 20 -2.28 6.63 -13.76
CA LEU A 20 -0.87 7.01 -13.67
C LEU A 20 -0.58 8.47 -14.01
N PRO A 21 -1.08 9.03 -15.13
CA PRO A 21 -0.80 10.44 -15.44
C PRO A 21 -1.40 11.40 -14.41
N GLN A 22 -2.58 11.11 -13.89
CA GLN A 22 -3.20 11.93 -12.86
C GLN A 22 -2.41 11.89 -11.56
N PHE A 23 -1.93 10.70 -11.20
CA PHE A 23 -1.13 10.51 -10.01
C PHE A 23 0.21 11.25 -10.10
N GLU A 24 0.88 11.17 -11.26
CA GLU A 24 2.14 11.88 -11.48
C GLU A 24 1.99 13.38 -11.29
N LEU A 25 0.88 13.94 -11.79
CA LEU A 25 0.59 15.37 -11.59
C LEU A 25 0.33 15.70 -10.12
N LEU A 26 -0.36 14.82 -9.41
CA LEU A 26 -0.69 15.04 -8.00
C LEU A 26 0.56 15.20 -7.14
N ILE A 27 1.58 14.40 -7.41
CA ILE A 27 2.78 14.37 -6.55
C ILE A 27 3.96 15.19 -7.11
N SER A 28 3.84 15.76 -8.30
CA SER A 28 4.98 16.36 -9.02
C SER A 28 5.64 17.54 -8.31
N ASP A 29 4.86 18.36 -7.61
CA ASP A 29 5.37 19.59 -7.00
C ASP A 29 5.51 19.52 -5.48
N GLU A 30 5.10 18.41 -4.87
CA GLU A 30 5.13 18.31 -3.42
C GLU A 30 6.39 17.58 -2.96
N LYS A 31 7.06 18.15 -1.97
CA LYS A 31 8.28 17.57 -1.40
C LYS A 31 8.08 17.02 0.01
N GLU A 32 6.94 17.31 0.63
CA GLU A 32 6.65 16.81 1.97
C GLU A 32 6.23 15.35 1.88
N GLU A 33 7.09 14.44 2.37
CA GLU A 33 6.89 13.00 2.21
C GLU A 33 5.57 12.50 2.80
N ILE A 34 5.23 12.92 4.01
CA ILE A 34 4.00 12.49 4.67
C ILE A 34 2.77 12.90 3.84
N SER A 35 2.79 14.11 3.30
CA SER A 35 1.70 14.62 2.49
C SER A 35 1.54 13.85 1.18
N VAL A 36 2.66 13.51 0.54
CA VAL A 36 2.66 12.70 -0.68
C VAL A 36 2.09 11.32 -0.40
N LEU A 37 2.52 10.68 0.69
CA LEU A 37 2.02 9.35 1.06
C LEU A 37 0.53 9.39 1.39
N ALA A 38 0.08 10.41 2.10
CA ALA A 38 -1.33 10.56 2.45
C ALA A 38 -2.21 10.68 1.21
N ASN A 39 -1.83 11.55 0.26
CA ASN A 39 -2.60 11.71 -0.97
C ASN A 39 -2.47 10.51 -1.90
N THR A 40 -1.35 9.81 -1.88
CA THR A 40 -1.19 8.58 -2.65
C THR A 40 -2.19 7.52 -2.16
N ALA A 41 -2.29 7.33 -0.84
CA ALA A 41 -3.24 6.37 -0.28
C ALA A 41 -4.67 6.75 -0.65
N ALA A 42 -5.02 8.03 -0.55
CA ALA A 42 -6.35 8.52 -0.89
C ALA A 42 -6.67 8.30 -2.37
N ALA A 43 -5.73 8.63 -3.26
CA ALA A 43 -5.91 8.48 -4.70
C ALA A 43 -6.09 7.02 -5.10
N LEU A 44 -5.30 6.12 -4.53
CA LEU A 44 -5.42 4.69 -4.81
C LEU A 44 -6.77 4.15 -4.35
N ARG A 45 -7.22 4.54 -3.17
CA ARG A 45 -8.52 4.10 -2.68
C ARG A 45 -9.65 4.63 -3.55
N GLU A 46 -9.61 5.90 -3.93
CA GLU A 46 -10.62 6.51 -4.78
C GLU A 46 -10.68 5.85 -6.15
N ALA A 47 -9.51 5.58 -6.76
CA ALA A 47 -9.44 5.02 -8.10
C ALA A 47 -9.84 3.55 -8.16
N PHE A 48 -9.48 2.74 -7.15
CA PHE A 48 -9.61 1.29 -7.23
C PHE A 48 -10.53 0.69 -6.15
N GLY A 49 -10.95 1.47 -5.17
CA GLY A 49 -11.88 0.99 -4.15
C GLY A 49 -11.31 -0.07 -3.21
N PHE A 50 -10.00 -0.05 -2.97
CA PHE A 50 -9.37 -1.02 -2.09
C PHE A 50 -9.95 -0.98 -0.68
N PHE A 51 -10.06 -2.14 -0.04
CA PHE A 51 -10.53 -2.24 1.33
C PHE A 51 -9.62 -1.49 2.31
N TRP A 52 -8.31 -1.63 2.11
CA TRP A 52 -7.29 -0.92 2.88
C TRP A 52 -6.10 -0.63 1.97
N VAL A 53 -5.56 0.56 2.03
CA VAL A 53 -4.37 0.92 1.27
C VAL A 53 -3.55 1.94 2.08
N GLY A 54 -2.27 1.64 2.26
CA GLY A 54 -1.43 2.53 3.05
C GLY A 54 0.02 2.13 3.06
N PHE A 55 0.76 2.84 3.90
CA PHE A 55 2.20 2.71 3.98
C PHE A 55 2.66 2.33 5.37
N TYR A 56 3.63 1.43 5.41
CA TYR A 56 4.42 1.18 6.59
C TYR A 56 5.84 1.65 6.30
N LEU A 57 6.44 2.41 7.21
CA LEU A 57 7.74 3.03 6.99
C LEU A 57 8.79 2.40 7.91
N VAL A 58 9.98 2.14 7.36
CA VAL A 58 11.07 1.60 8.16
C VAL A 58 11.61 2.69 9.09
N LYS A 59 11.53 2.43 10.38
CA LYS A 59 12.01 3.32 11.39
C LYS A 59 12.45 2.52 12.63
N ASP A 60 13.67 2.80 13.12
CA ASP A 60 14.20 2.14 14.30
C ASP A 60 14.14 0.60 14.22
N GLY A 61 14.44 0.05 13.05
CA GLY A 61 14.49 -1.39 12.84
C GLY A 61 13.14 -2.09 12.75
N GLN A 62 12.06 -1.34 12.59
CA GLN A 62 10.70 -1.88 12.44
C GLN A 62 9.97 -1.16 11.33
N LEU A 63 8.87 -1.77 10.86
CA LEU A 63 7.89 -1.08 10.05
C LEU A 63 6.90 -0.39 10.98
N ILE A 64 6.74 0.91 10.80
CA ILE A 64 5.83 1.74 11.60
C ILE A 64 4.69 2.20 10.70
N LEU A 65 3.46 2.10 11.19
CA LEU A 65 2.28 2.54 10.45
C LEU A 65 2.43 4.01 10.02
N GLY A 66 2.29 4.24 8.73
CA GLY A 66 2.28 5.58 8.13
C GLY A 66 0.89 5.94 7.61
N PRO A 67 0.80 6.89 6.67
CA PRO A 67 -0.49 7.30 6.11
C PRO A 67 -1.22 6.15 5.43
N PHE A 68 -2.53 6.05 5.68
CA PHE A 68 -3.36 4.99 5.10
C PHE A 68 -4.82 5.44 4.99
N GLN A 69 -5.57 4.64 4.24
CA GLN A 69 -7.03 4.76 4.10
C GLN A 69 -7.64 3.39 4.40
N GLY A 70 -8.55 3.36 5.36
CA GLY A 70 -9.21 2.11 5.75
C GLY A 70 -9.40 2.02 7.26
N SER A 71 -9.69 0.81 7.73
CA SER A 71 -9.88 0.56 9.17
C SER A 71 -8.54 0.62 9.92
N THR A 72 -8.63 0.75 11.24
CA THR A 72 -7.43 0.77 12.09
C THR A 72 -6.55 -0.45 11.84
N ALA A 73 -5.25 -0.26 12.00
CA ALA A 73 -4.26 -1.27 11.65
C ALA A 73 -3.22 -1.45 12.76
N CYS A 74 -2.36 -2.46 12.62
CA CYS A 74 -1.26 -2.66 13.54
C CYS A 74 -0.30 -1.48 13.49
N TYR A 75 0.20 -1.04 14.64
CA TYR A 75 1.15 0.07 14.68
C TYR A 75 2.54 -0.31 14.21
N ARG A 76 2.96 -1.56 14.47
CA ARG A 76 4.34 -1.99 14.22
C ARG A 76 4.38 -3.39 13.66
N ILE A 77 5.32 -3.63 12.74
CA ILE A 77 5.54 -4.95 12.13
C ILE A 77 7.03 -5.21 12.12
N HIS A 78 7.43 -6.39 12.61
CA HIS A 78 8.83 -6.79 12.65
C HIS A 78 9.29 -7.29 11.29
N LYS A 79 10.59 -7.11 11.02
CA LYS A 79 11.21 -7.58 9.78
C LYS A 79 11.06 -9.10 9.65
N GLY A 80 10.63 -9.55 8.47
CA GLY A 80 10.44 -10.96 8.21
C GLY A 80 9.13 -11.54 8.72
N LYS A 81 8.27 -10.72 9.33
CA LYS A 81 6.98 -11.17 9.87
C LYS A 81 5.82 -10.70 9.01
N GLY A 82 4.89 -11.60 8.72
CA GLY A 82 3.74 -11.30 7.87
C GLY A 82 4.14 -10.98 6.45
N VAL A 83 3.18 -10.53 5.65
CA VAL A 83 3.42 -10.19 4.24
C VAL A 83 4.29 -8.93 4.14
N CYS A 84 3.96 -7.90 4.89
CA CYS A 84 4.74 -6.65 4.89
C CYS A 84 6.17 -6.86 5.36
N GLY A 85 6.37 -7.56 6.46
CA GLY A 85 7.71 -7.82 6.99
C GLY A 85 8.55 -8.68 6.06
N THR A 86 7.92 -9.62 5.38
CA THR A 86 8.59 -10.49 4.40
C THR A 86 8.97 -9.71 3.14
N SER A 87 8.07 -8.87 2.63
CA SER A 87 8.38 -7.99 1.50
C SER A 87 9.58 -7.10 1.79
N TRP A 88 9.63 -6.53 2.99
CA TRP A 88 10.77 -5.75 3.44
C TRP A 88 12.05 -6.58 3.46
N SER A 89 12.01 -7.74 4.13
CA SER A 89 13.16 -8.60 4.30
C SER A 89 13.74 -9.08 2.97
N GLU A 90 12.87 -9.40 2.01
CA GLU A 90 13.27 -9.93 0.70
C GLU A 90 13.40 -8.87 -0.37
N ALA A 91 13.01 -7.63 -0.06
CA ALA A 91 13.05 -6.49 -0.99
C ALA A 91 12.35 -6.80 -2.32
N ARG A 92 11.18 -7.45 -2.25
CA ARG A 92 10.39 -7.79 -3.44
C ARG A 92 8.90 -7.65 -3.20
N THR A 93 8.17 -7.40 -4.28
CA THR A 93 6.71 -7.37 -4.26
C THR A 93 6.17 -8.77 -3.99
N LEU A 94 5.19 -8.85 -3.09
CA LEU A 94 4.49 -10.08 -2.77
C LEU A 94 3.01 -9.93 -3.13
N ILE A 95 2.49 -10.91 -3.87
CA ILE A 95 1.08 -10.98 -4.22
C ILE A 95 0.52 -12.23 -3.53
N VAL A 96 -0.41 -12.01 -2.59
CA VAL A 96 -0.94 -13.08 -1.75
C VAL A 96 -2.44 -13.19 -1.96
N PRO A 97 -2.91 -14.13 -2.80
CA PRO A 97 -4.34 -14.27 -3.10
C PRO A 97 -5.17 -14.69 -1.89
N ASN A 98 -4.58 -15.42 -0.95
CA ASN A 98 -5.24 -15.84 0.27
C ASN A 98 -4.27 -15.72 1.44
N VAL A 99 -4.50 -14.72 2.29
CA VAL A 99 -3.61 -14.42 3.42
C VAL A 99 -3.55 -15.55 4.45
N GLU A 100 -4.61 -16.35 4.59
CA GLU A 100 -4.63 -17.46 5.53
C GLU A 100 -3.62 -18.55 5.17
N GLN A 101 -3.23 -18.63 3.90
CA GLN A 101 -2.25 -19.58 3.41
C GLN A 101 -0.81 -19.04 3.45
N PHE A 102 -0.63 -17.78 3.82
CA PHE A 102 0.70 -17.18 3.89
C PHE A 102 1.37 -17.55 5.22
N PRO A 103 2.56 -18.19 5.19
CA PRO A 103 3.25 -18.57 6.42
C PRO A 103 3.58 -17.36 7.29
N GLY A 104 3.16 -17.39 8.56
CA GLY A 104 3.45 -16.30 9.49
C GLY A 104 2.59 -15.07 9.29
N HIS A 105 1.46 -15.19 8.61
CA HIS A 105 0.54 -14.07 8.41
C HIS A 105 0.12 -13.45 9.74
N ILE A 106 0.18 -12.12 9.78
CA ILE A 106 -0.28 -11.33 10.94
C ILE A 106 -1.60 -10.69 10.56
N ALA A 107 -2.67 -11.05 11.28
CA ALA A 107 -4.00 -10.53 11.03
C ALA A 107 -4.19 -9.19 11.73
N CYS A 108 -3.81 -8.08 11.08
CA CYS A 108 -4.10 -6.74 11.57
C CYS A 108 -5.55 -6.33 11.28
N SER A 109 -6.21 -7.04 10.38
CA SER A 109 -7.66 -6.94 10.14
C SER A 109 -8.18 -8.33 9.83
N SER A 110 -9.21 -8.76 10.55
CA SER A 110 -9.85 -10.06 10.32
C SER A 110 -10.63 -10.13 9.01
N LEU A 111 -10.86 -8.98 8.35
CA LEU A 111 -11.61 -8.90 7.11
C LEU A 111 -10.74 -8.95 5.87
N SER A 112 -9.42 -8.83 6.01
CA SER A 112 -8.50 -8.94 4.87
C SER A 112 -8.43 -10.38 4.39
N ARG A 113 -8.56 -10.57 3.08
CA ARG A 113 -8.52 -11.88 2.43
C ARG A 113 -7.35 -12.05 1.51
N SER A 114 -7.00 -11.00 0.78
CA SER A 114 -5.86 -10.99 -0.12
C SER A 114 -5.04 -9.73 0.11
N GLU A 115 -3.78 -9.79 -0.26
CA GLU A 115 -2.87 -8.70 0.04
C GLU A 115 -1.80 -8.57 -1.05
N ILE A 116 -1.45 -7.34 -1.37
CA ILE A 116 -0.32 -7.02 -2.24
C ILE A 116 0.56 -6.06 -1.48
N VAL A 117 1.85 -6.37 -1.39
CA VAL A 117 2.82 -5.49 -0.72
C VAL A 117 3.94 -5.18 -1.69
N VAL A 118 4.23 -3.89 -1.87
CA VAL A 118 5.26 -3.40 -2.76
C VAL A 118 6.33 -2.68 -1.94
N PRO A 119 7.59 -3.11 -1.98
CA PRO A 119 8.64 -2.42 -1.24
C PRO A 119 9.01 -1.10 -1.93
N ILE A 120 9.24 -0.08 -1.10
CA ILE A 120 9.67 1.24 -1.59
C ILE A 120 11.17 1.34 -1.35
N LEU A 121 11.91 1.44 -2.45
CA LEU A 121 13.37 1.42 -2.42
C LEU A 121 13.94 2.80 -2.66
N ALA A 122 14.96 3.16 -1.89
CA ALA A 122 15.77 4.35 -2.12
C ALA A 122 17.23 4.00 -1.85
N ASN A 123 18.09 4.30 -2.81
CA ASN A 123 19.52 4.00 -2.72
C ASN A 123 19.79 2.52 -2.40
N GLY A 124 19.02 1.62 -3.00
CA GLY A 124 19.18 0.18 -2.82
C GLY A 124 18.65 -0.37 -1.51
N GLN A 125 18.02 0.45 -0.68
CA GLN A 125 17.47 0.02 0.62
C GLN A 125 15.95 0.19 0.64
N VAL A 126 15.27 -0.72 1.32
CA VAL A 126 13.84 -0.61 1.56
C VAL A 126 13.59 0.45 2.62
N LYS A 127 12.85 1.49 2.28
CA LYS A 127 12.47 2.58 3.19
C LYS A 127 11.07 2.42 3.75
N GLY A 128 10.28 1.57 3.14
CA GLY A 128 8.92 1.29 3.55
C GLY A 128 8.27 0.34 2.59
N VAL A 129 7.01 0.07 2.82
CA VAL A 129 6.19 -0.76 1.92
C VAL A 129 4.86 -0.08 1.68
N LEU A 130 4.33 -0.28 0.48
CA LEU A 130 2.94 0.01 0.15
C LEU A 130 2.16 -1.28 0.35
N ASP A 131 1.16 -1.25 1.23
CA ASP A 131 0.33 -2.40 1.55
C ASP A 131 -1.08 -2.17 1.03
N ILE A 132 -1.58 -3.10 0.25
CA ILE A 132 -2.92 -3.06 -0.32
C ILE A 132 -3.64 -4.33 0.08
N ASP A 133 -4.74 -4.18 0.80
CA ASP A 133 -5.54 -5.30 1.27
C ASP A 133 -6.92 -5.28 0.62
N SER A 134 -7.41 -6.47 0.30
CA SER A 134 -8.76 -6.68 -0.19
C SER A 134 -9.50 -7.65 0.74
N ASN A 135 -10.81 -7.44 0.87
CA ASN A 135 -11.67 -8.39 1.56
C ASN A 135 -12.22 -9.45 0.59
N LEU A 136 -11.68 -9.47 -0.62
CA LEU A 136 -11.99 -10.48 -1.65
C LEU A 136 -10.75 -11.35 -1.84
N SER A 137 -10.97 -12.63 -2.09
CA SER A 137 -9.89 -13.56 -2.40
C SER A 137 -9.60 -13.64 -3.90
#